data_2ed758b68ceacfb01b8be87e7bcf6ab3
#
_entry.id   2ed758b68ceacfb01b8be87e7bcf6ab3
#
_cell.length_a   1.000
_cell.length_b   1.000
_cell.length_c   1.000
_cell.angle_alpha   90.00
_cell.angle_beta   90.00
_cell.angle_gamma   90.00
#
_symmetry.space_group_name_H-M   'P 1'
#
loop_
_entity.id
_entity.type
_entity.pdbx_description
1 polymer ?
#
loop_
_entity_poly.entity_id
_entity_poly.type
_entity_poly.pdbx_seq_one_letter_code
_entity_poly.pdbx_strand_id
1 'polypeptide(L)'
;MNKEITNLKIENLKEFKGHPFKVVDDWDMVALAESIHKSGIINPVVVRPIEGTENYEIISGHRRIFAAKKAGLTEVPALIYALDKDAAIVAVVDSNFSREHILPSEKAFAYKMRNEALKRQNKNPDQVGPEDGTEWI
;
A
#
# COMPACT_ATOMS: atom_id res chain seq x y z
N MET A 1 -3.05 -4.55 18.79
CA MET A 1 -4.46 -4.80 18.44
C MET A 1 -4.55 -5.39 17.05
N ASN A 2 -5.24 -6.51 16.91
CA ASN A 2 -5.37 -7.17 15.63
C ASN A 2 -6.49 -6.53 14.82
N LYS A 3 -6.20 -6.23 13.55
CA LYS A 3 -7.20 -5.76 12.61
C LYS A 3 -7.89 -6.96 11.96
N GLU A 4 -9.17 -6.86 11.76
CA GLU A 4 -9.90 -7.89 11.04
C GLU A 4 -9.68 -7.76 9.53
N ILE A 5 -9.53 -8.90 8.87
CA ILE A 5 -9.41 -8.93 7.41
C ILE A 5 -10.81 -8.79 6.83
N THR A 6 -11.00 -7.81 5.98
CA THR A 6 -12.27 -7.53 5.31
C THR A 6 -12.09 -7.66 3.81
N ASN A 7 -13.00 -8.35 3.14
CA ASN A 7 -12.98 -8.40 1.68
C ASN A 7 -13.55 -7.10 1.12
N LEU A 8 -12.77 -6.42 0.30
CA LEU A 8 -13.18 -5.17 -0.32
C LEU A 8 -13.21 -5.32 -1.83
N LYS A 9 -14.16 -4.64 -2.47
CA LYS A 9 -14.26 -4.61 -3.92
C LYS A 9 -13.09 -3.83 -4.51
N ILE A 10 -12.43 -4.40 -5.53
CA ILE A 10 -11.29 -3.76 -6.18
C ILE A 10 -11.69 -2.41 -6.77
N GLU A 11 -12.91 -2.30 -7.29
CA GLU A 11 -13.40 -1.02 -7.85
C GLU A 11 -13.40 0.14 -6.86
N ASN A 12 -13.45 -0.17 -5.56
CA ASN A 12 -13.44 0.85 -4.49
C ASN A 12 -12.04 1.16 -4.01
N LEU A 13 -11.00 0.49 -4.54
CA LEU A 13 -9.62 0.69 -4.13
C LEU A 13 -8.94 1.63 -5.12
N LYS A 14 -8.41 2.74 -4.61
CA LYS A 14 -7.78 3.79 -5.42
C LYS A 14 -6.29 3.85 -5.16
N GLU A 15 -5.52 4.17 -6.19
CA GLU A 15 -4.08 4.37 -6.04
C GLU A 15 -3.81 5.54 -5.09
N PHE A 16 -2.73 5.41 -4.34
CA PHE A 16 -2.26 6.50 -3.50
C PHE A 16 -1.67 7.59 -4.37
N LYS A 17 -2.30 8.76 -4.39
CA LYS A 17 -1.86 9.87 -5.24
C LYS A 17 -0.46 10.34 -4.83
N GLY A 18 0.40 10.52 -5.83
CA GLY A 18 1.73 11.07 -5.62
C GLY A 18 2.77 10.07 -5.15
N HIS A 19 2.42 8.76 -4.99
CA HIS A 19 3.46 7.80 -4.63
C HIS A 19 4.43 7.62 -5.81
N PRO A 20 5.74 7.48 -5.52
CA PRO A 20 6.74 7.39 -6.59
C PRO A 20 6.91 5.97 -7.15
N PHE A 21 6.30 4.99 -6.52
CA PHE A 21 6.53 3.57 -6.86
C PHE A 21 5.58 3.14 -7.97
N LYS A 22 6.15 2.61 -9.05
CA LYS A 22 5.37 2.18 -10.21
C LYS A 22 5.11 0.69 -10.17
N VAL A 23 3.92 0.30 -10.61
CA VAL A 23 3.59 -1.09 -10.86
C VAL A 23 3.97 -1.40 -12.31
N VAL A 24 4.79 -2.44 -12.50
CA VAL A 24 5.27 -2.85 -13.83
C VAL A 24 4.58 -4.14 -14.21
N ASP A 25 4.02 -4.17 -15.43
CA ASP A 25 3.38 -5.36 -15.98
C ASP A 25 4.41 -6.16 -16.79
N ASP A 26 5.19 -6.95 -16.07
CA ASP A 26 6.26 -7.79 -16.62
C ASP A 26 5.97 -9.28 -16.39
N TRP A 27 6.95 -10.13 -16.65
CA TRP A 27 6.80 -11.58 -16.45
C TRP A 27 6.56 -11.94 -14.99
N ASP A 28 7.15 -11.20 -14.04
CA ASP A 28 6.90 -11.41 -12.62
C ASP A 28 5.44 -11.11 -12.28
N MET A 29 4.85 -10.11 -12.93
CA MET A 29 3.44 -9.79 -12.76
C MET A 29 2.54 -10.92 -13.31
N VAL A 30 2.90 -11.49 -14.45
CA VAL A 30 2.16 -12.63 -15.03
C VAL A 30 2.19 -13.80 -14.06
N ALA A 31 3.36 -14.12 -13.50
CA ALA A 31 3.50 -15.21 -12.53
C ALA A 31 2.69 -14.95 -11.27
N LEU A 32 2.71 -13.71 -10.78
CA LEU A 32 1.93 -13.32 -9.60
C LEU A 32 0.43 -13.46 -9.86
N ALA A 33 -0.03 -13.02 -11.04
CA ALA A 33 -1.44 -13.13 -11.42
C ALA A 33 -1.88 -14.60 -11.51
N GLU A 34 -1.04 -15.47 -12.05
CA GLU A 34 -1.34 -16.90 -12.08
C GLU A 34 -1.44 -17.52 -10.69
N SER A 35 -0.52 -17.14 -9.81
CA SER A 35 -0.54 -17.60 -8.41
C SER A 35 -1.83 -17.15 -7.72
N ILE A 36 -2.22 -15.92 -7.92
CA ILE A 36 -3.44 -15.35 -7.32
C ILE A 36 -4.68 -16.03 -7.91
N HIS A 37 -4.67 -16.32 -9.20
CA HIS A 37 -5.78 -17.03 -9.86
C HIS A 37 -5.99 -18.42 -9.24
N LYS A 38 -4.91 -19.11 -8.90
CA LYS A 38 -4.97 -20.46 -8.33
C LYS A 38 -5.29 -20.47 -6.84
N SER A 39 -4.69 -19.57 -6.07
CA SER A 39 -4.69 -19.66 -4.61
C SER A 39 -5.32 -18.45 -3.93
N GLY A 40 -5.71 -17.42 -4.68
CA GLY A 40 -6.17 -16.16 -4.11
C GLY A 40 -5.02 -15.37 -3.49
N ILE A 41 -5.35 -14.28 -2.80
CA ILE A 41 -4.37 -13.46 -2.11
C ILE A 41 -4.26 -13.97 -0.68
N ILE A 42 -3.06 -14.43 -0.31
CA ILE A 42 -2.80 -14.96 1.03
C ILE A 42 -2.56 -13.82 2.03
N ASN A 43 -1.75 -12.82 1.64
CA ASN A 43 -1.46 -11.68 2.49
C ASN A 43 -2.42 -10.54 2.15
N PRO A 44 -3.18 -10.00 3.13
CA PRO A 44 -4.11 -8.91 2.84
C PRO A 44 -3.37 -7.65 2.42
N VAL A 45 -4.01 -6.84 1.58
CA VAL A 45 -3.54 -5.50 1.25
C VAL A 45 -3.87 -4.56 2.40
N VAL A 46 -3.17 -3.44 2.49
CA VAL A 46 -3.43 -2.43 3.52
C VAL A 46 -4.00 -1.18 2.86
N VAL A 47 -5.10 -0.68 3.39
CA VAL A 47 -5.81 0.48 2.83
C VAL A 47 -6.23 1.43 3.94
N ARG A 48 -6.54 2.67 3.57
CA ARG A 48 -7.17 3.64 4.46
C ARG A 48 -8.48 4.13 3.86
N PRO A 49 -9.51 4.43 4.65
CA PRO A 49 -10.74 5.00 4.10
C PRO A 49 -10.49 6.42 3.59
N ILE A 50 -11.13 6.76 2.47
CA ILE A 50 -11.12 8.13 1.95
C ILE A 50 -12.36 8.82 2.48
N GLU A 51 -12.16 9.86 3.28
CA GLU A 51 -13.22 10.58 3.95
C GLU A 51 -14.27 11.10 2.97
N GLY A 52 -15.54 10.92 3.31
CA GLY A 52 -16.65 11.38 2.48
C GLY A 52 -17.00 10.47 1.31
N THR A 53 -16.36 9.32 1.20
CA THR A 53 -16.60 8.38 0.11
C THR A 53 -16.69 6.94 0.64
N GLU A 54 -17.10 6.02 -0.23
CA GLU A 54 -17.06 4.59 0.05
C GLU A 54 -15.76 3.95 -0.44
N ASN A 55 -14.82 4.78 -0.93
CA ASN A 55 -13.57 4.32 -1.50
C ASN A 55 -12.46 4.25 -0.45
N TYR A 56 -11.44 3.47 -0.78
CA TYR A 56 -10.25 3.30 0.06
C TYR A 56 -9.02 3.60 -0.77
N GLU A 57 -8.02 4.17 -0.12
CA GLU A 57 -6.73 4.45 -0.76
C GLU A 57 -5.73 3.36 -0.39
N ILE A 58 -5.02 2.83 -1.37
CA ILE A 58 -4.11 1.70 -1.19
C ILE A 58 -2.82 2.19 -0.53
N ILE A 59 -2.48 1.60 0.62
CA ILE A 59 -1.22 1.87 1.32
C ILE A 59 -0.16 0.85 0.91
N SER A 60 -0.52 -0.43 0.94
CA SER A 60 0.39 -1.52 0.62
C SER A 60 -0.34 -2.58 -0.18
N GLY A 61 0.35 -3.16 -1.16
CA GLY A 61 -0.21 -4.21 -1.99
C GLY A 61 -0.63 -3.77 -3.37
N HIS A 62 -0.09 -2.67 -3.90
CA HIS A 62 -0.42 -2.19 -5.25
C HIS A 62 -0.21 -3.28 -6.31
N ARG A 63 0.91 -4.02 -6.22
CA ARG A 63 1.19 -5.11 -7.15
C ARG A 63 0.17 -6.23 -7.03
N ARG A 64 -0.21 -6.59 -5.81
CA ARG A 64 -1.20 -7.65 -5.56
C ARG A 64 -2.56 -7.27 -6.12
N ILE A 65 -2.95 -6.01 -5.98
CA ILE A 65 -4.23 -5.53 -6.52
C ILE A 65 -4.20 -5.54 -8.05
N PHE A 66 -3.10 -5.08 -8.66
CA PHE A 66 -2.95 -5.13 -10.11
C PHE A 66 -3.03 -6.58 -10.61
N ALA A 67 -2.30 -7.49 -9.95
CA ALA A 67 -2.31 -8.90 -10.32
C ALA A 67 -3.69 -9.53 -10.11
N ALA A 68 -4.42 -9.15 -9.08
CA ALA A 68 -5.78 -9.63 -8.83
C ALA A 68 -6.73 -9.21 -9.94
N LYS A 69 -6.64 -7.96 -10.41
CA LYS A 69 -7.41 -7.49 -11.56
C LYS A 69 -7.09 -8.31 -12.81
N LYS A 70 -5.80 -8.54 -13.05
CA LYS A 70 -5.33 -9.34 -14.19
C LYS A 70 -5.82 -10.79 -14.11
N ALA A 71 -5.95 -11.32 -12.89
CA ALA A 71 -6.45 -12.67 -12.65
C ALA A 71 -7.99 -12.76 -12.70
N GLY A 72 -8.69 -11.65 -12.85
CA GLY A 72 -10.14 -11.62 -12.94
C GLY A 72 -10.88 -11.58 -11.61
N LEU A 73 -10.20 -11.29 -10.51
CA LEU A 73 -10.85 -11.17 -9.21
C LEU A 73 -11.59 -9.84 -9.09
N THR A 74 -12.68 -9.85 -8.34
CA THR A 74 -13.48 -8.63 -8.06
C THR A 74 -13.29 -8.11 -6.65
N GLU A 75 -12.81 -8.95 -5.74
CA GLU A 75 -12.60 -8.61 -4.34
C GLU A 75 -11.24 -9.08 -3.88
N VAL A 76 -10.68 -8.39 -2.88
CA VAL A 76 -9.40 -8.77 -2.26
C VAL A 76 -9.51 -8.64 -0.74
N PRO A 77 -8.77 -9.48 0.01
CA PRO A 77 -8.71 -9.31 1.47
C PRO A 77 -7.89 -8.08 1.81
N ALA A 78 -8.35 -7.28 2.74
CA ALA A 78 -7.73 -6.02 3.10
C ALA A 78 -7.78 -5.79 4.61
N LEU A 79 -6.77 -5.07 5.10
CA LEU A 79 -6.74 -4.50 6.44
C LEU A 79 -6.97 -2.99 6.31
N ILE A 80 -7.91 -2.48 7.09
CA ILE A 80 -8.30 -1.07 7.03
C ILE A 80 -7.68 -0.34 8.22
N TYR A 81 -6.85 0.67 7.93
CA TYR A 81 -6.25 1.54 8.94
C TYR A 81 -6.75 2.95 8.74
N ALA A 82 -7.33 3.53 9.80
CA ALA A 82 -7.85 4.90 9.76
C ALA A 82 -6.69 5.90 9.94
N LEU A 83 -5.92 6.09 8.86
CA LEU A 83 -4.77 6.99 8.84
C LEU A 83 -5.12 8.31 8.18
N ASP A 84 -4.59 9.42 8.71
CA ASP A 84 -4.66 10.69 8.00
C ASP A 84 -3.70 10.67 6.81
N LYS A 85 -3.76 11.71 5.97
CA LYS A 85 -2.97 11.75 4.74
C LYS A 85 -1.47 11.65 5.00
N ASP A 86 -0.96 12.39 5.98
CA ASP A 86 0.47 12.40 6.26
C ASP A 86 0.94 11.08 6.84
N ALA A 87 0.19 10.48 7.74
CA ALA A 87 0.50 9.15 8.26
C ALA A 87 0.47 8.12 7.14
N ALA A 88 -0.47 8.25 6.19
CA ALA A 88 -0.56 7.36 5.04
C ALA A 88 0.67 7.50 4.13
N ILE A 89 1.17 8.71 3.90
CA ILE A 89 2.38 8.94 3.10
C ILE A 89 3.57 8.20 3.73
N VAL A 90 3.75 8.34 5.03
CA VAL A 90 4.82 7.65 5.75
C VAL A 90 4.67 6.13 5.60
N ALA A 91 3.47 5.62 5.78
CA ALA A 91 3.20 4.18 5.68
C ALA A 91 3.49 3.65 4.27
N VAL A 92 3.08 4.37 3.22
CA VAL A 92 3.35 3.98 1.83
C VAL A 92 4.84 3.89 1.58
N VAL A 93 5.60 4.90 2.00
CA VAL A 93 7.05 4.93 1.79
C VAL A 93 7.70 3.79 2.56
N ASP A 94 7.39 3.64 3.84
CA ASP A 94 8.01 2.61 4.68
C ASP A 94 7.70 1.19 4.17
N SER A 95 6.51 0.95 3.66
CA SER A 95 6.13 -0.36 3.15
C SER A 95 6.87 -0.73 1.85
N ASN A 96 7.42 0.25 1.14
CA ASN A 96 8.12 0.02 -0.14
C ASN A 96 9.63 0.03 -0.02
N PHE A 97 10.21 0.48 1.09
CA PHE A 97 11.67 0.62 1.21
C PHE A 97 12.41 -0.71 1.21
N SER A 98 11.76 -1.81 1.53
CA SER A 98 12.37 -3.13 1.50
C SER A 98 12.34 -3.80 0.12
N ARG A 99 11.75 -3.17 -0.89
CA ARG A 99 11.67 -3.73 -2.24
C ARG A 99 13.03 -3.69 -2.92
N GLU A 100 13.39 -4.79 -3.59
CA GLU A 100 14.69 -4.94 -4.23
C GLU A 100 14.89 -4.05 -5.47
N HIS A 101 13.80 -3.64 -6.10
CA HIS A 101 13.85 -2.97 -7.41
C HIS A 101 13.42 -1.51 -7.37
N ILE A 102 13.74 -0.82 -6.26
CA ILE A 102 13.46 0.61 -6.16
C ILE A 102 14.60 1.39 -6.79
N LEU A 103 14.30 2.23 -7.77
CA LEU A 103 15.30 3.09 -8.41
C LEU A 103 15.80 4.15 -7.43
N PRO A 104 17.08 4.56 -7.54
CA PRO A 104 17.62 5.62 -6.68
C PRO A 104 16.80 6.92 -6.74
N SER A 105 16.28 7.28 -7.91
CA SER A 105 15.42 8.46 -8.06
C SER A 105 14.11 8.32 -7.31
N GLU A 106 13.53 7.11 -7.31
CA GLU A 106 12.32 6.83 -6.55
C GLU A 106 12.57 6.91 -5.05
N LYS A 107 13.72 6.38 -4.59
CA LYS A 107 14.10 6.46 -3.17
C LYS A 107 14.26 7.91 -2.72
N ALA A 108 14.96 8.73 -3.50
CA ALA A 108 15.18 10.14 -3.15
C ALA A 108 13.86 10.89 -3.04
N PHE A 109 12.97 10.69 -3.99
CA PHE A 109 11.65 11.32 -3.98
C PHE A 109 10.82 10.84 -2.78
N ALA A 110 10.85 9.54 -2.51
CA ALA A 110 10.12 8.94 -1.40
C ALA A 110 10.59 9.47 -0.05
N TYR A 111 11.90 9.60 0.15
CA TYR A 111 12.45 10.19 1.38
C TYR A 111 11.98 11.63 1.57
N LYS A 112 11.97 12.40 0.49
CA LYS A 112 11.50 13.78 0.55
C LYS A 112 10.04 13.84 0.97
N MET A 113 9.19 13.05 0.33
CA MET A 113 7.76 12.99 0.68
C MET A 113 7.55 12.60 2.14
N ARG A 114 8.28 11.57 2.59
CA ARG A 114 8.19 11.07 3.95
C ARG A 114 8.60 12.13 4.96
N ASN A 115 9.74 12.78 4.73
CA ASN A 115 10.25 13.81 5.64
C ASN A 115 9.32 15.02 5.70
N GLU A 116 8.76 15.43 4.59
CA GLU A 116 7.79 16.53 4.56
C GLU A 116 6.52 16.16 5.33
N ALA A 117 6.03 14.93 5.18
CA ALA A 117 4.87 14.45 5.92
C ALA A 117 5.14 14.43 7.42
N LEU A 118 6.32 13.98 7.82
CA LEU A 118 6.71 13.96 9.24
C LEU A 118 6.82 15.36 9.83
N LYS A 119 7.33 16.31 9.07
CA LYS A 119 7.39 17.72 9.51
C LYS A 119 5.99 18.26 9.75
N ARG A 120 5.04 17.97 8.88
CA ARG A 120 3.64 18.39 9.06
C ARG A 120 3.02 17.77 10.30
N GLN A 121 3.43 16.55 10.65
CA GLN A 121 3.00 15.89 11.89
C GLN A 121 3.83 16.28 13.11
N ASN A 122 4.85 17.10 12.90
CA ASN A 122 5.78 17.53 13.96
C ASN A 122 6.48 16.34 14.64
N LYS A 123 6.90 15.36 13.82
CA LYS A 123 7.60 14.16 14.30
C LYS A 123 9.02 14.10 13.79
N ASN A 124 9.88 13.43 14.57
CA ASN A 124 11.25 13.15 14.16
C ASN A 124 11.26 11.94 13.23
N PRO A 125 11.93 12.02 12.06
CA PRO A 125 12.01 10.88 11.13
C PRO A 125 12.53 9.58 11.75
N ASP A 126 13.40 9.66 12.75
CA ASP A 126 13.98 8.48 13.41
C ASP A 126 13.02 7.80 14.40
N GLN A 127 11.91 8.43 14.69
CA GLN A 127 10.94 7.95 15.68
C GLN A 127 9.69 7.37 15.03
N VAL A 128 9.77 7.06 13.73
CA VAL A 128 8.59 6.65 12.98
C VAL A 128 8.50 5.14 12.88
N GLY A 129 7.33 4.64 13.14
CA GLY A 129 6.93 3.26 12.93
C GLY A 129 5.43 3.16 13.13
N PRO A 130 4.83 1.99 12.90
CA PRO A 130 3.41 1.81 13.17
C PRO A 130 3.13 2.05 14.65
N GLU A 131 2.18 2.92 14.95
CA GLU A 131 1.86 3.29 16.33
C GLU A 131 1.33 2.12 17.16
N ASP A 132 0.71 1.16 16.51
CA ASP A 132 0.16 -0.04 17.16
C ASP A 132 1.13 -1.23 17.17
N GLY A 133 2.38 -1.02 16.74
CA GLY A 133 3.38 -2.07 16.66
C GLY A 133 3.25 -2.98 15.45
N THR A 134 2.36 -2.64 14.52
CA THR A 134 2.14 -3.43 13.30
C THR A 134 3.25 -3.17 12.29
N GLU A 135 3.76 -4.21 11.65
CA GLU A 135 4.71 -4.05 10.56
C GLU A 135 3.97 -3.80 9.25
N TRP A 136 4.49 -2.84 8.47
CA TRP A 136 3.97 -2.53 7.14
C TRP A 136 4.54 -3.52 6.13
N ILE A 137 3.69 -4.29 5.48
CA ILE A 137 4.09 -5.32 4.52
C ILE A 137 3.79 -4.89 3.10
#